data_1584fe1841bad992c68c93f96e2bcb09
#
_entry.id   1584fe1841bad992c68c93f96e2bcb09
#
_cell.length_a   1.000
_cell.length_b   1.000
_cell.length_c   1.000
_cell.angle_alpha   90.00
_cell.angle_beta   90.00
_cell.angle_gamma   90.00
#
_symmetry.space_group_name_H-M   'P 1'
#
loop_
_entity.id
_entity.type
_entity.pdbx_description
1 polymer ?
#
loop_
_entity_poly.entity_id
_entity_poly.type
_entity_poly.pdbx_seq_one_letter_code
_entity_poly.pdbx_strand_id
1 'polypeptide(L)'
;MLLKINKEMLPEALAGIGAHKDSLPIFAHKSEIIPLKLLEVRTPAANIIKQEMLAIGGDAVTPAGAVTCATKYVDVLLLGTLKAYKVLLKKLDQMPYFAIPKVAADIRAALEPAELKTTLADGRVLTYEKMCIMGILNITPDSFYAGSRVPQMDTVVERAGQMLEHGAGILDIGGESTRPGSDSVDGEE
;
A
#
# COMPACT_ATOMS: atom_id res chain seq x y z
N MET A 1 24.28 9.15 25.79
CA MET A 1 23.87 9.75 24.49
C MET A 1 22.59 9.06 24.04
N LEU A 2 21.58 9.80 23.56
CA LEU A 2 20.30 9.28 23.11
C LEU A 2 20.14 9.61 21.63
N LEU A 3 19.72 8.63 20.82
CA LEU A 3 19.38 8.81 19.40
C LEU A 3 17.87 8.56 19.23
N LYS A 4 17.19 9.51 18.60
CA LYS A 4 15.81 9.31 18.12
C LYS A 4 15.89 8.76 16.71
N ILE A 5 15.34 7.55 16.50
CA ILE A 5 15.29 6.89 15.21
C ILE A 5 13.87 6.92 14.63
N ASN A 6 13.74 6.85 13.31
CA ASN A 6 12.46 6.66 12.63
C ASN A 6 12.20 5.16 12.36
N LYS A 7 11.03 4.84 11.80
CA LYS A 7 10.60 3.47 11.53
C LYS A 7 11.52 2.75 10.54
N GLU A 8 11.98 3.46 9.51
CA GLU A 8 12.82 2.91 8.44
C GLU A 8 14.20 2.48 8.98
N MET A 9 14.68 3.14 10.02
CA MET A 9 15.96 2.82 10.68
C MET A 9 15.83 1.69 11.71
N LEU A 10 14.62 1.22 12.04
CA LEU A 10 14.41 0.22 13.08
C LEU A 10 15.11 -1.12 12.78
N PRO A 11 15.08 -1.69 11.55
CA PRO A 11 15.79 -2.94 11.25
C PRO A 11 17.28 -2.83 11.48
N GLU A 12 17.90 -1.73 11.04
CA GLU A 12 19.33 -1.48 11.22
C GLU A 12 19.68 -1.30 12.70
N ALA A 13 18.87 -0.54 13.44
CA ALA A 13 19.07 -0.36 14.89
C ALA A 13 18.96 -1.68 15.66
N LEU A 14 18.02 -2.55 15.31
CA LEU A 14 17.87 -3.88 15.91
C LEU A 14 19.07 -4.78 15.59
N ALA A 15 19.56 -4.74 14.37
CA ALA A 15 20.76 -5.48 13.97
C ALA A 15 21.99 -4.97 14.71
N GLY A 16 22.15 -3.64 14.85
CA GLY A 16 23.24 -3.01 15.59
C GLY A 16 23.27 -3.34 17.09
N ILE A 17 22.11 -3.62 17.70
CA ILE A 17 21.98 -4.11 19.07
C ILE A 17 22.28 -5.62 19.17
N GLY A 18 22.31 -6.34 18.05
CA GLY A 18 22.48 -7.79 18.03
C GLY A 18 21.18 -8.56 18.32
N ALA A 19 20.02 -7.97 18.01
CA ALA A 19 18.73 -8.63 18.19
C ALA A 19 18.62 -9.91 17.33
N HIS A 20 18.03 -10.98 17.92
CA HIS A 20 17.82 -12.23 17.18
C HIS A 20 16.89 -12.03 15.98
N LYS A 21 17.20 -12.65 14.84
CA LYS A 21 16.43 -12.48 13.58
C LYS A 21 14.93 -12.74 13.74
N ASP A 22 14.57 -13.75 14.54
CA ASP A 22 13.16 -14.11 14.79
C ASP A 22 12.39 -13.05 15.59
N SER A 23 13.08 -12.11 16.23
CA SER A 23 12.45 -11.01 16.96
C SER A 23 12.10 -9.81 16.08
N LEU A 24 12.69 -9.68 14.88
CA LEU A 24 12.46 -8.55 13.97
C LEU A 24 10.98 -8.38 13.63
N PRO A 25 10.21 -9.43 13.20
CA PRO A 25 8.78 -9.29 12.91
C PRO A 25 7.96 -8.84 14.13
N ILE A 26 8.38 -9.27 15.33
CA ILE A 26 7.69 -8.91 16.59
C ILE A 26 7.81 -7.40 16.84
N PHE A 27 8.99 -6.82 16.61
CA PHE A 27 9.22 -5.39 16.81
C PHE A 27 8.58 -4.57 15.67
N ALA A 28 8.64 -5.03 14.43
CA ALA A 28 7.95 -4.40 13.31
C ALA A 28 6.44 -4.22 13.57
N HIS A 29 5.78 -5.26 14.11
CA HIS A 29 4.35 -5.21 14.45
C HIS A 29 4.00 -4.25 15.61
N LYS A 30 4.98 -3.74 16.34
CA LYS A 30 4.79 -2.83 17.49
C LYS A 30 5.27 -1.40 17.23
N SER A 31 5.97 -1.17 16.12
CA SER A 31 6.67 0.09 15.88
C SER A 31 5.81 1.15 15.18
N GLU A 32 4.64 0.77 14.65
CA GLU A 32 3.79 1.65 13.88
C GLU A 32 2.36 1.66 14.41
N ILE A 33 1.79 2.86 14.50
CA ILE A 33 0.36 3.03 14.74
C ILE A 33 -0.33 3.14 13.38
N ILE A 34 -1.28 2.25 13.15
CA ILE A 34 -2.11 2.20 11.94
C ILE A 34 -3.46 2.83 12.27
N PRO A 35 -3.78 4.02 11.74
CA PRO A 35 -5.10 4.60 11.90
C PRO A 35 -6.10 3.93 10.96
N LEU A 36 -7.24 3.44 11.49
CA LEU A 36 -8.34 2.88 10.71
C LEU A 36 -9.62 3.66 11.02
N LYS A 37 -10.28 4.22 10.00
CA LYS A 37 -11.58 4.86 10.15
C LYS A 37 -12.69 3.89 9.72
N LEU A 38 -13.52 3.50 10.67
CA LEU A 38 -14.72 2.71 10.45
C LEU A 38 -15.90 3.66 10.22
N LEU A 39 -16.67 3.41 9.18
CA LEU A 39 -17.85 4.21 8.84
C LEU A 39 -19.12 3.48 9.25
N GLU A 40 -20.13 4.25 9.69
CA GLU A 40 -21.49 3.76 9.98
C GLU A 40 -21.54 2.53 10.91
N VAL A 41 -20.71 2.53 11.95
CA VAL A 41 -20.73 1.48 12.97
C VAL A 41 -21.95 1.65 13.87
N ARG A 42 -22.66 0.57 14.20
CA ARG A 42 -23.74 0.62 15.19
C ARG A 42 -23.19 1.13 16.52
N THR A 43 -23.86 2.11 17.12
CA THR A 43 -23.36 2.80 18.33
C THR A 43 -23.02 1.87 19.50
N PRO A 44 -23.80 0.81 19.81
CA PRO A 44 -23.37 -0.16 20.82
C PRO A 44 -22.09 -0.88 20.47
N ALA A 45 -21.91 -1.25 19.19
CA ALA A 45 -20.65 -1.87 18.74
C ALA A 45 -19.48 -0.90 18.86
N ALA A 46 -19.67 0.37 18.48
CA ALA A 46 -18.64 1.41 18.59
C ALA A 46 -18.13 1.57 20.04
N ASN A 47 -19.06 1.56 21.01
CA ASN A 47 -18.70 1.63 22.44
C ASN A 47 -17.91 0.39 22.89
N ILE A 48 -18.34 -0.81 22.48
CA ILE A 48 -17.63 -2.06 22.80
C ILE A 48 -16.22 -2.04 22.19
N ILE A 49 -16.11 -1.74 20.90
CA ILE A 49 -14.82 -1.70 20.18
C ILE A 49 -13.87 -0.68 20.83
N LYS A 50 -14.40 0.48 21.23
CA LYS A 50 -13.60 1.49 21.96
C LYS A 50 -13.03 0.92 23.25
N GLN A 51 -13.86 0.28 24.08
CA GLN A 51 -13.40 -0.30 25.36
C GLN A 51 -12.37 -1.41 25.13
N GLU A 52 -12.58 -2.24 24.12
CA GLU A 52 -11.62 -3.31 23.77
C GLU A 52 -10.28 -2.76 23.26
N MET A 53 -10.30 -1.69 22.44
CA MET A 53 -9.08 -1.02 22.00
C MET A 53 -8.29 -0.43 23.17
N LEU A 54 -8.94 0.27 24.08
CA LEU A 54 -8.31 0.84 25.27
C LEU A 54 -7.71 -0.26 26.16
N ALA A 55 -8.42 -1.37 26.36
CA ALA A 55 -7.97 -2.49 27.20
C ALA A 55 -6.70 -3.19 26.67
N ILE A 56 -6.39 -3.06 25.38
CA ILE A 56 -5.21 -3.68 24.74
C ILE A 56 -4.08 -2.69 24.43
N GLY A 57 -4.21 -1.44 24.93
CA GLY A 57 -3.19 -0.40 24.71
C GLY A 57 -3.23 0.27 23.35
N GLY A 58 -4.35 0.16 22.64
CA GLY A 58 -4.70 1.02 21.52
C GLY A 58 -5.59 2.17 21.95
N ASP A 59 -6.10 2.93 20.99
CA ASP A 59 -7.06 4.00 21.26
C ASP A 59 -8.21 3.99 20.24
N ALA A 60 -9.34 4.61 20.62
CA ALA A 60 -10.48 4.76 19.74
C ALA A 60 -11.24 6.05 20.01
N VAL A 61 -11.44 6.82 18.95
CA VAL A 61 -12.20 8.07 19.00
C VAL A 61 -13.62 7.82 18.48
N THR A 62 -14.60 8.19 19.29
CA THR A 62 -16.03 8.15 18.96
C THR A 62 -16.65 9.52 19.21
N PRO A 63 -17.74 9.90 18.53
CA PRO A 63 -18.45 11.14 18.84
C PRO A 63 -18.94 11.18 20.30
N ALA A 64 -19.07 12.36 20.87
CA ALA A 64 -19.46 12.56 22.27
C ALA A 64 -20.81 11.88 22.61
N GLY A 65 -21.77 11.88 21.68
CA GLY A 65 -23.08 11.23 21.86
C GLY A 65 -23.08 9.70 21.74
N ALA A 66 -21.95 9.07 21.42
CA ALA A 66 -21.88 7.62 21.27
C ALA A 66 -22.16 6.88 22.59
N VAL A 67 -21.70 7.42 23.72
CA VAL A 67 -21.91 6.81 25.05
C VAL A 67 -23.36 6.64 25.38
N THR A 68 -24.21 7.62 25.05
CA THR A 68 -25.64 7.60 25.30
C THR A 68 -26.47 6.88 24.24
N CYS A 69 -25.80 6.38 23.18
CA CYS A 69 -26.48 5.80 22.01
C CYS A 69 -27.52 6.74 21.39
N ALA A 70 -27.28 8.05 21.44
CA ALA A 70 -28.19 9.07 20.90
C ALA A 70 -28.44 8.92 19.39
N THR A 71 -27.49 8.34 18.66
CA THR A 71 -27.60 8.02 17.24
C THR A 71 -27.47 6.52 17.02
N LYS A 72 -28.10 6.01 15.96
CA LYS A 72 -28.08 4.58 15.64
C LYS A 72 -26.70 4.13 15.10
N TYR A 73 -26.03 5.00 14.36
CA TYR A 73 -24.73 4.75 13.74
C TYR A 73 -23.80 5.92 14.01
N VAL A 74 -22.51 5.62 14.10
CA VAL A 74 -21.42 6.59 14.30
C VAL A 74 -20.18 6.14 13.56
N ASP A 75 -19.33 7.08 13.18
CA ASP A 75 -17.98 6.80 12.71
C ASP A 75 -17.04 6.60 13.90
N VAL A 76 -16.06 5.72 13.74
CA VAL A 76 -15.04 5.41 14.75
C VAL A 76 -13.66 5.49 14.13
N LEU A 77 -12.73 6.23 14.77
CA LEU A 77 -11.33 6.19 14.42
C LEU A 77 -10.60 5.30 15.41
N LEU A 78 -9.94 4.26 14.92
CA LEU A 78 -9.10 3.37 15.70
C LEU A 78 -7.63 3.75 15.51
N LEU A 79 -6.86 3.74 16.59
CA LEU A 79 -5.42 3.99 16.60
C LEU A 79 -4.73 2.82 17.31
N GLY A 80 -4.08 1.95 16.56
CA GLY A 80 -3.46 0.77 17.14
C GLY A 80 -2.29 0.25 16.33
N THR A 81 -1.42 -0.51 16.98
CA THR A 81 -0.38 -1.27 16.30
C THR A 81 -0.99 -2.52 15.63
N LEU A 82 -0.30 -3.11 14.65
CA LEU A 82 -0.75 -4.37 14.06
C LEU A 82 -0.93 -5.47 15.13
N LYS A 83 -0.08 -5.48 16.18
CA LYS A 83 -0.25 -6.38 17.32
C LYS A 83 -1.56 -6.13 18.05
N ALA A 84 -1.91 -4.87 18.32
CA ALA A 84 -3.15 -4.51 18.99
C ALA A 84 -4.36 -4.97 18.16
N TYR A 85 -4.38 -4.71 16.85
CA TYR A 85 -5.45 -5.17 15.98
C TYR A 85 -5.61 -6.70 15.95
N LYS A 86 -4.51 -7.46 15.92
CA LYS A 86 -4.57 -8.93 16.00
C LYS A 86 -5.23 -9.41 17.30
N VAL A 87 -5.00 -8.73 18.42
CA VAL A 87 -5.66 -9.05 19.70
C VAL A 87 -7.11 -8.61 19.68
N LEU A 88 -7.42 -7.40 19.16
CA LEU A 88 -8.80 -6.92 19.00
C LEU A 88 -9.64 -7.92 18.21
N LEU A 89 -9.17 -8.33 17.03
CA LEU A 89 -9.89 -9.25 16.16
C LEU A 89 -10.24 -10.58 16.86
N LYS A 90 -9.31 -11.15 17.63
CA LYS A 90 -9.58 -12.36 18.42
C LYS A 90 -10.73 -12.18 19.44
N LYS A 91 -10.86 -10.97 20.01
CA LYS A 91 -11.96 -10.65 20.94
C LYS A 91 -13.27 -10.42 20.19
N LEU A 92 -13.23 -9.68 19.07
CA LEU A 92 -14.40 -9.41 18.27
C LEU A 92 -15.00 -10.66 17.63
N ASP A 93 -14.20 -11.66 17.29
CA ASP A 93 -14.64 -12.97 16.79
C ASP A 93 -15.55 -13.71 17.78
N GLN A 94 -15.47 -13.38 19.06
CA GLN A 94 -16.33 -13.96 20.12
C GLN A 94 -17.64 -13.18 20.34
N MET A 95 -17.89 -12.12 19.56
CA MET A 95 -19.00 -11.18 19.76
C MET A 95 -19.95 -11.16 18.56
N PRO A 96 -20.92 -12.10 18.45
CA PRO A 96 -21.78 -12.25 17.27
C PRO A 96 -22.97 -11.27 17.24
N TYR A 97 -22.88 -10.13 17.88
CA TYR A 97 -23.98 -9.16 18.03
C TYR A 97 -23.59 -7.76 17.50
N PHE A 98 -24.58 -6.90 17.31
CA PHE A 98 -24.45 -5.51 16.88
C PHE A 98 -23.68 -5.30 15.56
N ALA A 99 -23.64 -6.29 14.68
CA ALA A 99 -22.86 -6.30 13.44
C ALA A 99 -21.33 -6.25 13.66
N ILE A 100 -20.83 -6.61 14.85
CA ILE A 100 -19.40 -6.71 15.16
C ILE A 100 -18.66 -7.66 14.20
N PRO A 101 -19.22 -8.82 13.79
CA PRO A 101 -18.54 -9.69 12.81
C PRO A 101 -18.23 -9.00 11.49
N LYS A 102 -19.12 -8.11 11.00
CA LYS A 102 -18.83 -7.30 9.79
C LYS A 102 -17.69 -6.35 10.03
N VAL A 103 -17.68 -5.63 11.15
CA VAL A 103 -16.60 -4.70 11.51
C VAL A 103 -15.26 -5.44 11.62
N ALA A 104 -15.25 -6.63 12.21
CA ALA A 104 -14.05 -7.47 12.31
C ALA A 104 -13.54 -7.89 10.93
N ALA A 105 -14.44 -8.23 9.99
CA ALA A 105 -14.09 -8.54 8.61
C ALA A 105 -13.50 -7.32 7.88
N ASP A 106 -14.10 -6.15 8.03
CA ASP A 106 -13.62 -4.89 7.43
C ASP A 106 -12.21 -4.52 7.95
N ILE A 107 -11.98 -4.64 9.28
CA ILE A 107 -10.66 -4.41 9.89
C ILE A 107 -9.64 -5.41 9.34
N ARG A 108 -10.01 -6.69 9.21
CA ARG A 108 -9.12 -7.75 8.71
C ARG A 108 -8.70 -7.46 7.27
N ALA A 109 -9.66 -7.15 6.40
CA ALA A 109 -9.40 -6.78 5.01
C ALA A 109 -8.50 -5.55 4.88
N ALA A 110 -8.67 -4.53 5.74
CA ALA A 110 -7.83 -3.33 5.74
C ALA A 110 -6.38 -3.58 6.21
N LEU A 111 -6.15 -4.63 6.99
CA LEU A 111 -4.83 -5.00 7.51
C LEU A 111 -4.11 -6.05 6.66
N GLU A 112 -4.82 -6.68 5.74
CA GLU A 112 -4.19 -7.57 4.76
C GLU A 112 -3.34 -6.74 3.80
N PRO A 113 -2.10 -7.18 3.48
CA PRO A 113 -1.31 -6.52 2.46
C PRO A 113 -2.10 -6.49 1.16
N ALA A 114 -2.26 -5.31 0.58
CA ALA A 114 -2.84 -5.21 -0.75
C ALA A 114 -1.90 -5.97 -1.71
N GLU A 115 -2.38 -7.08 -2.28
CA GLU A 115 -1.70 -7.71 -3.39
C GLU A 115 -1.76 -6.76 -4.59
N LEU A 116 -0.67 -6.02 -4.78
CA LEU A 116 -0.51 -5.22 -5.99
C LEU A 116 -0.36 -6.18 -7.17
N LYS A 117 -1.34 -6.17 -8.06
CA LYS A 117 -1.32 -6.96 -9.29
C LYS A 117 -1.92 -6.18 -10.44
N THR A 118 -1.36 -6.39 -11.63
CA THR A 118 -1.90 -5.87 -12.89
C THR A 118 -2.24 -7.04 -13.79
N THR A 119 -3.50 -7.11 -14.23
CA THR A 119 -3.91 -8.09 -15.24
C THR A 119 -3.68 -7.49 -16.61
N LEU A 120 -2.89 -8.17 -17.43
CA LEU A 120 -2.59 -7.79 -18.81
C LEU A 120 -3.74 -8.16 -19.74
N ALA A 121 -3.77 -7.57 -20.94
CA ALA A 121 -4.81 -7.82 -21.93
C ALA A 121 -4.90 -9.30 -22.40
N ASP A 122 -3.78 -10.04 -22.31
CA ASP A 122 -3.70 -11.47 -22.62
C ASP A 122 -4.06 -12.38 -21.45
N GLY A 123 -4.50 -11.81 -20.32
CA GLY A 123 -4.88 -12.54 -19.11
C GLY A 123 -3.74 -12.90 -18.17
N ARG A 124 -2.47 -12.64 -18.53
CA ARG A 124 -1.35 -12.79 -17.59
C ARG A 124 -1.46 -11.81 -16.44
N VAL A 125 -1.00 -12.21 -15.25
CA VAL A 125 -1.02 -11.38 -14.05
C VAL A 125 0.42 -11.05 -13.65
N LEU A 126 0.73 -9.75 -13.60
CA LEU A 126 1.95 -9.23 -12.99
C LEU A 126 1.72 -9.08 -11.49
N THR A 127 2.57 -9.69 -10.69
CA THR A 127 2.63 -9.49 -9.23
C THR A 127 3.85 -8.64 -8.90
N TYR A 128 3.72 -7.80 -7.88
CA TYR A 128 4.79 -6.90 -7.46
C TYR A 128 5.42 -7.35 -6.13
N GLU A 129 5.51 -8.66 -5.91
CA GLU A 129 6.19 -9.26 -4.75
C GLU A 129 7.69 -8.93 -4.74
N LYS A 130 8.26 -8.73 -5.92
CA LYS A 130 9.63 -8.26 -6.12
C LYS A 130 9.60 -6.91 -6.83
N MET A 131 10.67 -6.13 -6.64
CA MET A 131 10.86 -4.89 -7.38
C MET A 131 10.74 -5.17 -8.89
N CYS A 132 9.83 -4.48 -9.56
CA CYS A 132 9.66 -4.53 -11.00
C CYS A 132 10.21 -3.23 -11.59
N ILE A 133 11.24 -3.35 -12.41
CA ILE A 133 11.87 -2.20 -13.08
C ILE A 133 11.15 -1.99 -14.41
N MET A 134 10.71 -0.74 -14.66
CA MET A 134 10.12 -0.34 -15.93
C MET A 134 11.14 0.48 -16.71
N GLY A 135 11.54 -0.01 -17.89
CA GLY A 135 12.34 0.72 -18.86
C GLY A 135 11.45 1.65 -19.67
N ILE A 136 11.86 2.92 -19.83
CA ILE A 136 11.15 3.91 -20.64
C ILE A 136 11.88 4.08 -21.96
N LEU A 137 11.18 3.85 -23.08
CA LEU A 137 11.70 3.95 -24.43
C LEU A 137 10.86 4.94 -25.24
N ASN A 138 11.33 6.19 -25.32
CA ASN A 138 10.66 7.21 -26.13
C ASN A 138 11.15 7.12 -27.58
N ILE A 139 10.24 6.86 -28.50
CA ILE A 139 10.49 6.76 -29.95
C ILE A 139 9.93 7.97 -30.70
N THR A 140 9.80 9.12 -30.03
CA THR A 140 9.33 10.36 -30.65
C THR A 140 10.41 10.95 -31.56
N PRO A 141 10.04 11.63 -32.66
CA PRO A 141 11.00 12.27 -33.60
C PRO A 141 12.02 13.18 -32.92
N ASP A 142 11.63 13.84 -31.81
CA ASP A 142 12.49 14.74 -31.02
C ASP A 142 13.46 14.02 -30.09
N SER A 143 13.29 12.73 -29.86
CA SER A 143 14.12 11.95 -28.90
C SER A 143 15.37 11.35 -29.53
N PHE A 144 15.47 11.35 -30.87
CA PHE A 144 16.64 10.89 -31.61
C PHE A 144 17.35 12.08 -32.28
N TYR A 145 18.63 12.17 -32.07
CA TYR A 145 19.56 13.23 -32.48
C TYR A 145 19.26 13.81 -33.88
N ALA A 146 19.48 15.11 -34.05
CA ALA A 146 19.15 15.97 -35.19
C ALA A 146 19.67 15.55 -36.59
N GLY A 147 19.96 14.29 -36.82
CA GLY A 147 20.44 13.76 -38.11
C GLY A 147 19.64 12.59 -38.69
N SER A 148 18.78 11.94 -37.93
CA SER A 148 17.92 10.86 -38.46
C SER A 148 16.47 11.09 -38.03
N ARG A 149 15.64 11.49 -38.98
CA ARG A 149 14.19 11.76 -38.77
C ARG A 149 13.33 10.51 -38.60
N VAL A 150 13.93 9.30 -38.64
CA VAL A 150 13.24 8.03 -38.40
C VAL A 150 14.13 7.19 -37.52
N PRO A 151 13.66 6.78 -36.31
CA PRO A 151 14.37 5.78 -35.51
C PRO A 151 14.44 4.52 -36.37
N GLN A 152 15.66 4.02 -36.63
CA GLN A 152 15.77 2.71 -37.26
C GLN A 152 15.13 1.71 -36.29
N MET A 153 14.10 1.00 -36.71
CA MET A 153 13.38 0.02 -35.90
C MET A 153 14.35 -0.95 -35.20
N ASP A 154 15.44 -1.31 -35.89
CA ASP A 154 16.50 -2.18 -35.33
C ASP A 154 17.13 -1.59 -34.07
N THR A 155 17.38 -0.27 -34.03
CA THR A 155 17.94 0.42 -32.86
C THR A 155 16.96 0.42 -31.67
N VAL A 156 15.68 0.57 -31.94
CA VAL A 156 14.61 0.51 -30.90
C VAL A 156 14.54 -0.88 -30.31
N VAL A 157 14.53 -1.91 -31.16
CA VAL A 157 14.49 -3.33 -30.76
C VAL A 157 15.74 -3.70 -29.96
N GLU A 158 16.94 -3.27 -30.44
CA GLU A 158 18.18 -3.52 -29.72
C GLU A 158 18.17 -2.88 -28.32
N ARG A 159 17.72 -1.63 -28.21
CA ARG A 159 17.63 -0.93 -26.92
C ARG A 159 16.62 -1.59 -25.98
N ALA A 160 15.48 -2.01 -26.49
CA ALA A 160 14.49 -2.76 -25.74
C ALA A 160 15.08 -4.08 -25.20
N GLY A 161 15.80 -4.82 -26.06
CA GLY A 161 16.51 -6.04 -25.69
C GLY A 161 17.52 -5.80 -24.56
N GLN A 162 18.36 -4.77 -24.68
CA GLN A 162 19.33 -4.39 -23.64
C GLN A 162 18.64 -4.07 -22.30
N MET A 163 17.51 -3.35 -22.30
CA MET A 163 16.76 -3.06 -21.08
C MET A 163 16.24 -4.35 -20.41
N LEU A 164 15.72 -5.30 -21.19
CA LEU A 164 15.27 -6.59 -20.67
C LEU A 164 16.42 -7.41 -20.11
N GLU A 165 17.57 -7.48 -20.81
CA GLU A 165 18.78 -8.17 -20.34
C GLU A 165 19.33 -7.58 -19.03
N HIS A 166 19.20 -6.25 -18.85
CA HIS A 166 19.58 -5.56 -17.61
C HIS A 166 18.53 -5.62 -16.51
N GLY A 167 17.43 -6.39 -16.71
CA GLY A 167 16.46 -6.69 -15.66
C GLY A 167 15.19 -5.87 -15.67
N ALA A 168 14.88 -5.14 -16.75
CA ALA A 168 13.56 -4.53 -16.89
C ALA A 168 12.50 -5.63 -17.06
N GLY A 169 11.45 -5.59 -16.25
CA GLY A 169 10.29 -6.48 -16.35
C GLY A 169 9.14 -5.88 -17.17
N ILE A 170 9.18 -4.58 -17.41
CA ILE A 170 8.19 -3.83 -18.18
C ILE A 170 8.93 -2.85 -19.09
N LEU A 171 8.43 -2.65 -20.31
CA LEU A 171 8.84 -1.59 -21.20
C LEU A 171 7.67 -0.65 -21.45
N ASP A 172 7.88 0.64 -21.19
CA ASP A 172 6.96 1.72 -21.53
C ASP A 172 7.45 2.39 -22.82
N ILE A 173 6.69 2.22 -23.90
CA ILE A 173 7.07 2.70 -25.23
C ILE A 173 6.19 3.89 -25.59
N GLY A 174 6.79 5.09 -25.63
CA GLY A 174 6.14 6.34 -25.98
C GLY A 174 6.37 6.70 -27.45
N GLY A 175 5.30 6.69 -28.27
CA GLY A 175 5.34 7.09 -29.68
C GLY A 175 5.01 8.56 -29.92
N GLU A 176 4.42 9.26 -28.96
CA GLU A 176 4.00 10.66 -29.07
C GLU A 176 4.50 11.50 -27.91
N SER A 177 4.83 12.77 -28.18
CA SER A 177 5.26 13.72 -27.16
C SER A 177 4.06 14.50 -26.60
N THR A 178 3.86 14.47 -25.29
CA THR A 178 2.83 15.26 -24.59
C THR A 178 3.29 16.68 -24.21
N ARG A 179 4.45 17.13 -24.72
CA ARG A 179 4.97 18.48 -24.44
C ARG A 179 4.10 19.54 -25.15
N PRO A 180 3.83 20.70 -24.51
CA PRO A 180 3.15 21.80 -25.18
C PRO A 180 3.90 22.23 -26.43
N GLY A 181 3.26 22.17 -27.62
CA GLY A 181 3.83 22.55 -28.90
C GLY A 181 4.51 21.41 -29.66
N SER A 182 4.41 20.16 -29.24
CA SER A 182 4.80 19.00 -30.07
C SER A 182 3.78 18.76 -31.16
N ASP A 183 4.24 18.41 -32.36
CA ASP A 183 3.37 17.98 -33.45
C ASP A 183 2.80 16.58 -33.15
N SER A 184 1.53 16.35 -33.54
CA SER A 184 0.93 15.02 -33.44
C SER A 184 1.57 14.08 -34.47
N VAL A 185 1.87 12.87 -34.05
CA VAL A 185 2.41 11.79 -34.91
C VAL A 185 1.24 11.01 -35.49
N ASP A 186 1.22 10.84 -36.84
CA ASP A 186 0.19 10.02 -37.49
C ASP A 186 0.50 8.53 -37.23
N GLY A 187 -0.54 7.72 -36.98
CA GLY A 187 -0.39 6.31 -36.61
C GLY A 187 0.19 5.40 -37.69
N GLU A 188 0.51 5.95 -38.86
CA GLU A 188 1.20 5.25 -39.96
C GLU A 188 2.71 5.57 -40.03
N GLU A 189 3.22 6.52 -39.21
CA GLU A 189 4.65 6.77 -38.98
C GLU A 189 5.21 5.93 -37.83
#